data_99533216e9b6be8fd4fca03cc86398b6
#
_entry.id   99533216e9b6be8fd4fca03cc86398b6
#
_cell.length_a   1.000
_cell.length_b   1.000
_cell.length_c   1.000
_cell.angle_alpha   90.00
_cell.angle_beta   90.00
_cell.angle_gamma   90.00
#
_symmetry.space_group_name_H-M   'P 1'
#
loop_
_entity.id
_entity.type
_entity.pdbx_description
1 polymer ?
#
loop_
_entity_poly.entity_id
_entity_poly.type
_entity_poly.pdbx_seq_one_letter_code
_entity_poly.pdbx_strand_id
1 'polypeptide(L)'
;MTFRPKAWLRSRKNKLSSFLRLSLAEKWLLINALFLIGAITLGLYILPFRVLRRLTSRATAAEIDSSVSVKRLIWSVDVAGQFVPGAKCLARAMAAQVLLAGHGRRAQLRIGVAKSESQLQAHAWLEDGGRVLIGGSVSDYKPLPLECS
;
A
#
# COMPACT_ATOMS: atom_id res chain seq x y z
N MET A 1 15.60 -21.75 -17.65
CA MET A 1 15.32 -20.85 -16.52
C MET A 1 14.76 -21.67 -15.38
N THR A 2 15.56 -22.02 -14.41
CA THR A 2 15.18 -22.87 -13.28
C THR A 2 14.58 -22.00 -12.18
N PHE A 3 13.27 -22.10 -12.01
CA PHE A 3 12.54 -21.51 -10.89
C PHE A 3 13.04 -22.16 -9.59
N ARG A 4 13.70 -21.39 -8.72
CA ARG A 4 14.22 -21.88 -7.42
C ARG A 4 13.19 -21.63 -6.30
N PRO A 5 12.29 -22.60 -5.99
CA PRO A 5 11.22 -22.41 -5.00
C PRO A 5 11.73 -22.38 -3.54
N LYS A 6 12.96 -22.76 -3.28
CA LYS A 6 13.48 -22.89 -1.89
C LYS A 6 13.83 -21.58 -1.19
N ALA A 7 14.08 -20.49 -1.92
CA ALA A 7 14.40 -19.21 -1.31
C ALA A 7 13.15 -18.52 -0.71
N TRP A 8 11.98 -18.74 -1.29
CA TRP A 8 10.72 -18.16 -0.84
C TRP A 8 10.23 -18.75 0.51
N LEU A 9 10.38 -20.06 0.70
CA LEU A 9 9.98 -20.75 1.93
C LEU A 9 10.89 -20.40 3.14
N ARG A 10 12.18 -20.13 2.90
CA ARG A 10 13.13 -19.72 3.94
C ARG A 10 12.83 -18.31 4.47
N SER A 11 12.32 -17.42 3.61
CA SER A 11 11.92 -16.06 3.97
C SER A 11 10.68 -16.02 4.88
N ARG A 12 9.77 -17.00 4.79
CA ARG A 12 8.55 -17.04 5.62
C ARG A 12 8.83 -17.40 7.09
N LYS A 13 9.74 -18.34 7.35
CA LYS A 13 10.06 -18.78 8.73
C LYS A 13 10.71 -17.67 9.55
N ASN A 14 11.59 -16.87 8.95
CA ASN A 14 12.23 -15.75 9.65
C ASN A 14 11.26 -14.58 9.92
N LYS A 15 10.17 -14.47 9.16
CA LYS A 15 9.17 -13.41 9.33
C LYS A 15 8.22 -13.69 10.51
N LEU A 16 7.90 -14.96 10.80
CA LEU A 16 7.07 -15.32 11.96
C LEU A 16 7.79 -15.08 13.29
N SER A 17 9.08 -15.39 13.35
CA SER A 17 9.88 -15.17 14.57
C SER A 17 10.09 -13.67 14.85
N SER A 18 10.18 -12.86 13.79
CA SER A 18 10.21 -11.39 13.91
C SER A 18 8.87 -10.83 14.39
N PHE A 19 7.75 -11.45 13.99
CA PHE A 19 6.41 -11.03 14.38
C PHE A 19 6.17 -11.19 15.90
N LEU A 20 6.73 -12.22 16.51
CA LEU A 20 6.60 -12.46 17.95
C LEU A 20 7.37 -11.44 18.80
N ARG A 21 8.41 -10.81 18.24
CA ARG A 21 9.24 -9.78 18.91
C ARG A 21 8.72 -8.35 18.73
N LEU A 22 7.66 -8.16 17.93
CA LEU A 22 7.06 -6.86 17.71
C LEU A 22 6.34 -6.36 18.98
N SER A 23 6.45 -5.05 19.22
CA SER A 23 5.68 -4.39 20.27
C SER A 23 4.16 -4.50 20.01
N LEU A 24 3.35 -4.36 21.04
CA LEU A 24 1.89 -4.38 20.89
C LEU A 24 1.40 -3.32 19.90
N ALA A 25 2.03 -2.14 19.88
CA ALA A 25 1.71 -1.08 18.94
C ALA A 25 1.99 -1.47 17.49
N GLU A 26 3.10 -2.16 17.24
CA GLU A 26 3.45 -2.65 15.90
C GLU A 26 2.52 -3.77 15.42
N LYS A 27 2.10 -4.65 16.32
CA LYS A 27 1.09 -5.68 16.03
C LYS A 27 -0.25 -5.04 15.66
N TRP A 28 -0.65 -4.02 16.40
CA TRP A 28 -1.88 -3.28 16.13
C TRP A 28 -1.83 -2.58 14.75
N LEU A 29 -0.70 -1.94 14.42
CA LEU A 29 -0.50 -1.35 13.09
C LEU A 29 -0.58 -2.38 11.96
N LEU A 30 0.01 -3.56 12.15
CA LEU A 30 -0.05 -4.64 11.16
C LEU A 30 -1.47 -5.17 10.96
N ILE A 31 -2.23 -5.33 12.05
CA ILE A 31 -3.63 -5.78 11.99
C ILE A 31 -4.47 -4.74 11.26
N ASN A 32 -4.31 -3.46 11.56
CA ASN A 32 -5.00 -2.38 10.86
C ASN A 32 -4.62 -2.33 9.36
N ALA A 33 -3.34 -2.43 9.05
CA ALA A 33 -2.88 -2.47 7.66
C ALA A 33 -3.44 -3.68 6.90
N LEU A 34 -3.45 -4.85 7.53
CA LEU A 34 -4.01 -6.07 6.96
C LEU A 34 -5.50 -5.93 6.67
N PHE A 35 -6.26 -5.40 7.64
CA PHE A 35 -7.68 -5.15 7.50
C PHE A 35 -7.98 -4.13 6.39
N LEU A 36 -7.25 -3.02 6.35
CA LEU A 36 -7.40 -1.99 5.32
C LEU A 36 -7.10 -2.53 3.92
N ILE A 37 -6.01 -3.27 3.75
CA ILE A 37 -5.66 -3.85 2.46
C ILE A 37 -6.72 -4.87 2.03
N GLY A 38 -7.19 -5.70 2.94
CA GLY A 38 -8.26 -6.67 2.67
C GLY A 38 -9.56 -5.99 2.27
N ALA A 39 -9.99 -4.99 3.04
CA ALA A 39 -11.21 -4.22 2.76
C ALA A 39 -11.14 -3.46 1.44
N ILE A 40 -10.00 -2.83 1.14
CA ILE A 40 -9.80 -2.11 -0.13
C ILE A 40 -9.72 -3.10 -1.30
N THR A 41 -9.02 -4.22 -1.13
CA THR A 41 -8.95 -5.24 -2.16
C THR A 41 -10.34 -5.77 -2.49
N LEU A 42 -11.14 -6.10 -1.48
CA LEU A 42 -12.54 -6.52 -1.65
C LEU A 42 -13.39 -5.41 -2.27
N GLY A 43 -13.20 -4.16 -1.81
CA GLY A 43 -13.88 -2.99 -2.35
C GLY A 43 -13.61 -2.77 -3.82
N LEU A 44 -12.40 -3.02 -4.30
CA LEU A 44 -12.03 -2.91 -5.72
C LEU A 44 -12.71 -3.97 -6.60
N TYR A 45 -13.15 -5.09 -6.03
CA TYR A 45 -13.95 -6.08 -6.75
C TYR A 45 -15.43 -5.73 -6.82
N ILE A 46 -15.96 -5.01 -5.82
CA ILE A 46 -17.41 -4.76 -5.67
C ILE A 46 -17.77 -3.34 -6.12
N LEU A 47 -16.92 -2.36 -5.84
CA LEU A 47 -17.19 -0.94 -6.05
C LEU A 47 -16.36 -0.36 -7.19
N PRO A 48 -16.92 0.58 -7.96
CA PRO A 48 -16.12 1.33 -8.94
C PRO A 48 -15.04 2.15 -8.23
N PHE A 49 -13.87 2.22 -8.82
CA PHE A 49 -12.69 2.92 -8.27
C PHE A 49 -12.99 4.35 -7.78
N ARG A 50 -13.87 5.08 -8.49
CA ARG A 50 -14.26 6.45 -8.11
C ARG A 50 -14.91 6.53 -6.74
N VAL A 51 -15.77 5.57 -6.42
CA VAL A 51 -16.47 5.50 -5.12
C VAL A 51 -15.47 5.17 -4.02
N LEU A 52 -14.64 4.16 -4.25
CA LEU A 52 -13.63 3.73 -3.28
C LEU A 52 -12.63 4.85 -2.99
N ARG A 53 -12.18 5.56 -4.02
CA ARG A 53 -11.29 6.73 -3.89
C ARG A 53 -11.93 7.85 -3.05
N ARG A 54 -13.22 8.14 -3.26
CA ARG A 54 -13.94 9.13 -2.44
C ARG A 54 -14.05 8.72 -0.97
N LEU A 55 -14.29 7.44 -0.72
CA LEU A 55 -14.37 6.91 0.64
C LEU A 55 -13.01 6.98 1.34
N THR A 56 -11.95 6.58 0.68
CA THR A 56 -10.59 6.64 1.24
C THR A 56 -10.10 8.07 1.45
N SER A 57 -10.45 9.02 0.57
CA SER A 57 -10.09 10.43 0.77
C SER A 57 -10.88 11.11 1.91
N ARG A 58 -12.07 10.63 2.24
CA ARG A 58 -12.88 11.13 3.38
C ARG A 58 -12.47 10.53 4.71
N ALA A 59 -11.90 9.34 4.72
CA ALA A 59 -11.41 8.68 5.95
C ALA A 59 -10.24 9.42 6.62
N THR A 60 -9.76 10.51 6.01
CA THR A 60 -8.64 11.32 6.47
C THR A 60 -8.98 12.31 7.61
N ALA A 61 -10.19 12.31 8.14
CA ALA A 61 -10.66 13.33 9.09
C ALA A 61 -10.42 13.00 10.58
N ALA A 62 -9.92 11.81 10.90
CA ALA A 62 -9.61 11.44 12.28
C ALA A 62 -8.12 11.66 12.55
N GLU A 63 -7.78 12.67 13.31
CA GLU A 63 -6.43 12.83 13.86
C GLU A 63 -6.18 11.74 14.89
N ILE A 64 -5.47 10.70 14.47
CA ILE A 64 -4.93 9.68 15.37
C ILE A 64 -3.43 9.90 15.46
N ASP A 65 -2.96 10.09 16.69
CA ASP A 65 -1.58 10.14 17.16
C ASP A 65 -0.46 10.23 16.09
N SER A 66 0.08 11.44 15.93
CA SER A 66 1.19 11.74 15.02
C SER A 66 2.54 11.19 15.47
N SER A 67 2.61 10.41 16.57
CA SER A 67 3.84 9.86 17.14
C SER A 67 4.45 8.74 16.29
N VAL A 68 3.66 8.09 15.44
CA VAL A 68 4.13 6.98 14.62
C VAL A 68 4.88 7.48 13.38
N SER A 69 6.10 7.00 13.19
CA SER A 69 6.90 7.42 12.03
C SER A 69 6.34 6.88 10.71
N VAL A 70 6.43 7.69 9.65
CA VAL A 70 6.01 7.32 8.28
C VAL A 70 6.63 5.99 7.85
N LYS A 71 7.90 5.74 8.21
CA LYS A 71 8.59 4.48 7.87
C LYS A 71 7.88 3.26 8.47
N ARG A 72 7.38 3.35 9.70
CA ARG A 72 6.64 2.25 10.36
C ARG A 72 5.28 2.00 9.70
N LEU A 73 4.58 3.09 9.33
CA LEU A 73 3.30 3.00 8.63
C LEU A 73 3.46 2.31 7.28
N ILE A 74 4.42 2.74 6.47
CA ILE A 74 4.71 2.13 5.18
C ILE A 74 5.16 0.67 5.33
N TRP A 75 6.06 0.40 6.28
CA TRP A 75 6.50 -0.96 6.57
C TRP A 75 5.32 -1.89 6.92
N SER A 76 4.37 -1.43 7.74
CA SER A 76 3.19 -2.24 8.09
C SER A 76 2.34 -2.60 6.87
N VAL A 77 2.17 -1.66 5.93
CA VAL A 77 1.44 -1.90 4.67
C VAL A 77 2.20 -2.89 3.77
N ASP A 78 3.50 -2.73 3.65
CA ASP A 78 4.33 -3.63 2.84
C ASP A 78 4.31 -5.06 3.37
N VAL A 79 4.44 -5.23 4.66
CA VAL A 79 4.39 -6.55 5.32
C VAL A 79 2.98 -7.15 5.18
N ALA A 80 1.95 -6.40 5.55
CA ALA A 80 0.56 -6.86 5.48
C ALA A 80 0.15 -7.23 4.05
N GLY A 81 0.57 -6.44 3.06
CA GLY A 81 0.28 -6.69 1.65
C GLY A 81 0.85 -8.00 1.08
N GLN A 82 1.83 -8.61 1.77
CA GLN A 82 2.35 -9.93 1.37
C GLN A 82 1.43 -11.08 1.80
N PHE A 83 0.53 -10.83 2.76
CA PHE A 83 -0.39 -11.84 3.30
C PHE A 83 -1.76 -11.79 2.64
N VAL A 84 -2.12 -10.70 1.96
CA VAL A 84 -3.42 -10.57 1.27
C VAL A 84 -3.28 -11.04 -0.17
N PRO A 85 -3.90 -12.17 -0.55
CA PRO A 85 -3.91 -12.62 -1.94
C PRO A 85 -4.62 -11.56 -2.83
N GLY A 86 -4.03 -11.26 -3.98
CA GLY A 86 -4.62 -10.30 -4.90
C GLY A 86 -4.45 -8.83 -4.53
N ALA A 87 -3.76 -8.50 -3.43
CA ALA A 87 -3.41 -7.12 -3.09
C ALA A 87 -2.43 -6.54 -4.11
N LYS A 88 -2.99 -5.90 -5.14
CA LYS A 88 -2.24 -5.21 -6.21
C LYS A 88 -1.65 -3.89 -5.69
N CYS A 89 -0.75 -3.30 -6.46
CA CYS A 89 -0.10 -2.02 -6.14
C CYS A 89 -1.11 -0.93 -5.73
N LEU A 90 -2.26 -0.87 -6.41
CA LEU A 90 -3.32 0.10 -6.11
C LEU A 90 -3.90 -0.07 -4.69
N ALA A 91 -4.24 -1.31 -4.30
CA ALA A 91 -4.81 -1.56 -2.97
C ALA A 91 -3.81 -1.20 -1.86
N ARG A 92 -2.53 -1.51 -2.05
CA ARG A 92 -1.46 -1.15 -1.11
C ARG A 92 -1.27 0.36 -1.02
N ALA A 93 -1.22 1.06 -2.15
CA ALA A 93 -1.06 2.51 -2.18
C ALA A 93 -2.24 3.23 -1.51
N MET A 94 -3.48 2.77 -1.78
CA MET A 94 -4.68 3.31 -1.13
C MET A 94 -4.70 3.03 0.38
N ALA A 95 -4.34 1.82 0.80
CA ALA A 95 -4.26 1.48 2.23
C ALA A 95 -3.21 2.32 2.95
N ALA A 96 -2.04 2.51 2.34
CA ALA A 96 -1.01 3.39 2.87
C ALA A 96 -1.50 4.85 2.97
N GLN A 97 -2.23 5.33 1.97
CA GLN A 97 -2.81 6.68 1.99
C GLN A 97 -3.77 6.87 3.17
N VAL A 98 -4.69 5.93 3.38
CA VAL A 98 -5.64 5.98 4.50
C VAL A 98 -4.92 5.92 5.84
N LEU A 99 -3.95 5.01 5.97
CA LEU A 99 -3.20 4.84 7.21
C LEU A 99 -2.37 6.08 7.56
N LEU A 100 -1.69 6.67 6.58
CA LEU A 100 -0.93 7.91 6.74
C LEU A 100 -1.83 9.07 7.13
N ALA A 101 -2.96 9.19 6.45
CA ALA A 101 -3.92 10.27 6.69
C ALA A 101 -4.53 10.19 8.10
N GLY A 102 -4.83 8.98 8.60
CA GLY A 102 -5.27 8.75 9.97
C GLY A 102 -4.21 9.15 11.03
N HIS A 103 -2.94 9.29 10.62
CA HIS A 103 -1.85 9.78 11.47
C HIS A 103 -1.42 11.23 11.13
N GLY A 104 -2.31 12.01 10.52
CA GLY A 104 -2.06 13.42 10.20
C GLY A 104 -1.05 13.66 9.08
N ARG A 105 -0.71 12.62 8.28
CA ARG A 105 0.23 12.72 7.16
C ARG A 105 -0.51 12.70 5.83
N ARG A 106 -0.21 13.69 5.00
CA ARG A 106 -0.79 13.77 3.65
C ARG A 106 0.16 13.16 2.64
N ALA A 107 -0.35 12.24 1.83
CA ALA A 107 0.39 11.68 0.72
C ALA A 107 -0.54 11.55 -0.49
N GLN A 108 0.02 11.68 -1.69
CA GLN A 108 -0.73 11.70 -2.94
C GLN A 108 -0.65 10.34 -3.63
N LEU A 109 -1.81 9.76 -3.91
CA LEU A 109 -1.92 8.59 -4.76
C LEU A 109 -1.67 9.01 -6.21
N ARG A 110 -0.71 8.34 -6.84
CA ARG A 110 -0.42 8.47 -8.27
C ARG A 110 -0.68 7.16 -8.98
N ILE A 111 -1.19 7.25 -10.18
CA ILE A 111 -1.34 6.12 -11.09
C ILE A 111 -0.62 6.51 -12.37
N GLY A 112 0.17 5.62 -12.90
CA GLY A 112 0.88 5.83 -14.15
C GLY A 112 0.84 4.61 -15.04
N VAL A 113 1.19 4.82 -16.29
CA VAL A 113 1.31 3.77 -17.29
C VAL A 113 2.71 3.79 -17.89
N ALA A 114 3.26 2.60 -18.07
CA ALA A 114 4.48 2.38 -18.83
C ALA A 114 4.17 1.50 -20.02
N LYS A 115 4.83 1.77 -21.15
CA LYS A 115 4.77 0.92 -22.33
C LYS A 115 6.02 0.03 -22.33
N SER A 116 5.82 -1.26 -22.16
CA SER A 116 6.86 -2.28 -22.33
C SER A 116 6.58 -3.03 -23.62
N GLU A 117 7.54 -3.08 -24.49
CA GLU A 117 7.59 -3.70 -25.84
C GLU A 117 6.26 -4.05 -26.54
N SER A 118 5.32 -4.72 -25.87
CA SER A 118 4.01 -5.11 -26.41
C SER A 118 2.81 -4.92 -25.47
N GLN A 119 3.04 -4.45 -24.20
CA GLN A 119 1.98 -4.35 -23.21
C GLN A 119 2.02 -3.02 -22.45
N LEU A 120 0.83 -2.46 -22.22
CA LEU A 120 0.67 -1.34 -21.28
C LEU A 120 0.61 -1.88 -19.85
N GLN A 121 1.54 -1.44 -19.02
CA GLN A 121 1.55 -1.75 -17.60
C GLN A 121 1.07 -0.54 -16.80
N ALA A 122 0.00 -0.73 -16.04
CA ALA A 122 -0.47 0.28 -15.10
C ALA A 122 0.13 0.01 -13.71
N HIS A 123 0.59 1.07 -13.06
CA HIS A 123 1.15 1.00 -11.72
C HIS A 123 0.59 2.13 -10.85
N ALA A 124 0.43 1.85 -9.56
CA ALA A 124 0.00 2.83 -8.57
C ALA A 124 1.04 2.96 -7.47
N TRP A 125 1.33 4.19 -7.08
CA TRP A 125 2.26 4.50 -6.01
C TRP A 125 1.75 5.65 -5.16
N LEU A 126 2.38 5.83 -4.02
CA LEU A 126 2.10 6.92 -3.10
C LEU A 126 3.33 7.79 -2.96
N GLU A 127 3.14 9.10 -3.07
CA GLU A 127 4.23 10.07 -2.94
C GLU A 127 3.89 11.19 -1.95
N ASP A 128 4.91 11.74 -1.33
CA ASP A 128 4.85 12.91 -0.49
C ASP A 128 6.00 13.86 -0.86
N GLY A 129 5.66 15.09 -1.27
CA GLY A 129 6.64 16.09 -1.68
C GLY A 129 7.60 15.63 -2.79
N GLY A 130 7.14 14.81 -3.73
CA GLY A 130 7.96 14.25 -4.81
C GLY A 130 8.77 13.00 -4.42
N ARG A 131 8.67 12.56 -3.16
CA ARG A 131 9.31 11.32 -2.69
C ARG A 131 8.33 10.16 -2.73
N VAL A 132 8.68 9.09 -3.42
CA VAL A 132 7.90 7.84 -3.44
C VAL A 132 8.01 7.16 -2.08
N LEU A 133 6.86 6.93 -1.44
CA LEU A 133 6.75 6.26 -0.15
C LEU A 133 6.52 4.75 -0.32
N ILE A 134 5.67 4.37 -1.27
CA ILE A 134 5.34 2.97 -1.60
C ILE A 134 5.08 2.86 -3.10
N GLY A 135 5.47 1.75 -3.70
CA GLY A 135 5.29 1.48 -5.13
C GLY A 135 6.60 1.17 -5.88
N GLY A 136 7.75 1.28 -5.23
CA GLY A 136 9.05 0.95 -5.83
C GLY A 136 9.53 1.97 -6.85
N SER A 137 10.28 1.53 -7.88
CA SER A 137 10.78 2.40 -8.95
C SER A 137 9.64 2.83 -9.87
N VAL A 138 9.50 4.12 -10.08
CA VAL A 138 8.42 4.74 -10.87
C VAL A 138 8.95 5.55 -12.07
N SER A 139 10.25 5.52 -12.31
CA SER A 139 10.91 6.31 -13.37
C SER A 139 10.35 6.05 -14.76
N ASP A 140 9.91 4.83 -15.03
CA ASP A 140 9.45 4.39 -16.34
C ASP A 140 7.94 4.63 -16.57
N TYR A 141 7.24 5.10 -15.51
CA TYR A 141 5.80 5.32 -15.53
C TYR A 141 5.47 6.79 -15.75
N LYS A 142 4.63 7.07 -16.76
CA LYS A 142 4.06 8.40 -16.96
C LYS A 142 2.83 8.55 -16.06
N PRO A 143 2.84 9.51 -15.12
CA PRO A 143 1.70 9.74 -14.24
C PRO A 143 0.48 10.21 -15.05
N LEU A 144 -0.67 9.62 -14.74
CA LEU A 144 -1.95 10.04 -15.29
C LEU A 144 -2.52 11.17 -14.41
N PRO A 145 -3.12 12.21 -15.01
CA PRO A 145 -3.84 13.23 -14.25
C PRO A 145 -5.04 12.56 -13.56
N LEU A 146 -4.99 12.46 -12.24
CA LEU A 146 -6.09 11.97 -11.43
C LEU A 146 -7.03 13.12 -11.06
N GLU A 147 -7.25 14.05 -11.98
CA GLU A 147 -8.19 15.13 -11.76
C GLU A 147 -9.61 14.58 -11.72
N CYS A 148 -10.24 14.72 -10.57
CA CYS A 148 -11.67 14.53 -10.44
C CYS A 148 -12.34 15.87 -10.74
N SER A 149 -13.03 15.92 -11.87
CA SER A 149 -14.16 16.83 -11.98
C SER A 149 -15.25 16.40 -11.02
#